data_2c1c142be73ab54d9fce0984a5b6ee4d
#
_entry.id   2c1c142be73ab54d9fce0984a5b6ee4d
#
_cell.length_a   1.000
_cell.length_b   1.000
_cell.length_c   1.000
_cell.angle_alpha   90.00
_cell.angle_beta   90.00
_cell.angle_gamma   90.00
#
_symmetry.space_group_name_H-M   'P 1'
#
loop_
_entity.id
_entity.type
_entity.pdbx_description
1 polymer ?
#
loop_
_entity_poly.entity_id
_entity_poly.type
_entity_poly.pdbx_seq_one_letter_code
_entity_poly.pdbx_strand_id
1 'polypeptide(L)'
;MDTVRLPEIIREMYRLIDELEAMFRGRHFTPDGHTVGSIGEAIAAHYYGLELLPASTRGRDATIEKRSVEIKATQGDSIALRHEPEHLLVLRLHRNGTWDEVYNGPGDIVWSLVGHKPLPKNGQYQVRCSKLQELMVRVPVERRLPRKHA
;
A
#
# COMPACT_ATOMS: atom_id res chain seq x y z
N MET A 1 -14.19 -9.42 5.43
CA MET A 1 -12.97 -10.16 4.98
C MET A 1 -12.70 -11.27 5.98
N ASP A 2 -12.29 -12.44 5.53
CA ASP A 2 -11.83 -13.51 6.43
C ASP A 2 -10.38 -13.23 6.85
N THR A 3 -10.20 -12.76 8.08
CA THR A 3 -8.89 -12.33 8.63
C THR A 3 -7.98 -13.48 9.03
N VAL A 4 -8.51 -14.70 9.13
CA VAL A 4 -7.74 -15.93 9.38
C VAL A 4 -7.28 -16.54 8.05
N ARG A 5 -8.21 -16.64 7.10
CA ARG A 5 -7.93 -17.30 5.82
C ARG A 5 -7.03 -16.48 4.88
N LEU A 6 -7.15 -15.16 4.87
CA LEU A 6 -6.34 -14.31 3.98
C LEU A 6 -4.83 -14.47 4.21
N PRO A 7 -4.29 -14.39 5.45
CA PRO A 7 -2.87 -14.65 5.69
C PRO A 7 -2.40 -16.04 5.26
N GLU A 8 -3.25 -17.06 5.40
CA GLU A 8 -2.95 -18.41 4.94
C GLU A 8 -2.81 -18.48 3.41
N ILE A 9 -3.74 -17.86 2.68
CA ILE A 9 -3.69 -17.78 1.22
C ILE A 9 -2.43 -17.06 0.76
N ILE A 10 -2.06 -15.97 1.41
CA ILE A 10 -0.84 -15.23 1.06
C ILE A 10 0.40 -16.09 1.28
N ARG A 11 0.51 -16.80 2.40
CA ARG A 11 1.63 -17.73 2.64
C ARG A 11 1.70 -18.82 1.57
N GLU A 12 0.55 -19.42 1.22
CA GLU A 12 0.48 -20.44 0.21
C GLU A 12 0.89 -19.92 -1.17
N MET A 13 0.45 -18.73 -1.54
CA MET A 13 0.87 -18.06 -2.78
C MET A 13 2.39 -17.93 -2.85
N TYR A 14 3.04 -17.43 -1.80
CA TYR A 14 4.51 -17.31 -1.80
C TYR A 14 5.22 -18.66 -1.78
N ARG A 15 4.67 -19.67 -1.12
CA ARG A 15 5.20 -21.04 -1.18
C ARG A 15 5.19 -21.61 -2.60
N LEU A 16 4.08 -21.42 -3.34
CA LEU A 16 3.99 -21.85 -4.74
C LEU A 16 4.94 -21.06 -5.65
N ILE A 17 5.16 -19.79 -5.38
CA ILE A 17 6.16 -18.98 -6.09
C ILE A 17 7.56 -19.55 -5.87
N ASP A 18 7.93 -19.89 -4.64
CA ASP A 18 9.23 -20.50 -4.34
C ASP A 18 9.43 -21.85 -5.08
N GLU A 19 8.37 -22.66 -5.19
CA GLU A 19 8.40 -23.90 -5.97
C GLU A 19 8.64 -23.63 -7.47
N LEU A 20 7.97 -22.64 -8.04
CA LEU A 20 8.17 -22.23 -9.43
C LEU A 20 9.60 -21.73 -9.67
N GLU A 21 10.12 -20.89 -8.78
CA GLU A 21 11.50 -20.38 -8.89
C GLU A 21 12.54 -21.48 -8.73
N ALA A 22 12.27 -22.50 -7.90
CA ALA A 22 13.13 -23.67 -7.78
C ALA A 22 13.15 -24.53 -9.07
N MET A 23 12.00 -24.68 -9.73
CA MET A 23 11.89 -25.41 -11.00
C MET A 23 12.49 -24.63 -12.18
N PHE A 24 12.39 -23.31 -12.17
CA PHE A 24 12.81 -22.44 -13.29
C PHE A 24 13.89 -21.46 -12.84
N ARG A 25 15.10 -21.96 -12.60
CA ARG A 25 16.23 -21.16 -12.14
C ARG A 25 16.47 -19.93 -13.01
N GLY A 26 16.64 -18.78 -12.39
CA GLY A 26 16.86 -17.49 -13.06
C GLY A 26 15.59 -16.82 -13.57
N ARG A 27 14.41 -17.36 -13.26
CA ARG A 27 13.11 -16.70 -13.47
C ARG A 27 12.57 -16.21 -12.14
N HIS A 28 11.83 -15.09 -12.18
CA HIS A 28 11.18 -14.50 -11.02
C HIS A 28 9.66 -14.51 -11.22
N PHE A 29 8.95 -15.03 -10.22
CA PHE A 29 7.49 -15.16 -10.19
C PHE A 29 6.88 -14.28 -9.12
N THR A 30 7.60 -13.28 -8.64
CA THR A 30 7.14 -12.34 -7.62
C THR A 30 5.79 -11.73 -8.03
N PRO A 31 4.79 -11.67 -7.12
CA PRO A 31 3.51 -11.06 -7.42
C PRO A 31 3.68 -9.62 -7.91
N ASP A 32 2.95 -9.26 -8.94
CA ASP A 32 3.00 -7.92 -9.52
C ASP A 32 2.28 -6.87 -8.67
N GLY A 33 2.37 -5.61 -9.10
CA GLY A 33 1.73 -4.50 -8.43
C GLY A 33 0.20 -4.60 -8.40
N HIS A 34 -0.44 -5.29 -9.35
CA HIS A 34 -1.90 -5.50 -9.34
C HIS A 34 -2.31 -6.44 -8.22
N THR A 35 -1.64 -7.58 -8.09
CA THR A 35 -1.93 -8.56 -7.03
C THR A 35 -1.70 -7.95 -5.65
N VAL A 36 -0.55 -7.33 -5.43
CA VAL A 36 -0.19 -6.70 -4.16
C VAL A 36 -1.10 -5.51 -3.84
N GLY A 37 -1.40 -4.68 -4.85
CA GLY A 37 -2.31 -3.55 -4.73
C GLY A 37 -3.71 -3.98 -4.29
N SER A 38 -4.32 -4.94 -4.99
CA SER A 38 -5.67 -5.44 -4.67
C SER A 38 -5.77 -6.08 -3.28
N ILE A 39 -4.72 -6.79 -2.84
CA ILE A 39 -4.64 -7.31 -1.46
C ILE A 39 -4.61 -6.14 -0.46
N GLY A 40 -3.79 -5.12 -0.71
CA GLY A 40 -3.71 -3.93 0.13
C GLY A 40 -5.01 -3.16 0.22
N GLU A 41 -5.72 -2.99 -0.90
CA GLU A 41 -7.04 -2.34 -0.94
C GLU A 41 -8.07 -3.13 -0.12
N ALA A 42 -8.10 -4.47 -0.24
CA ALA A 42 -9.00 -5.32 0.55
C ALA A 42 -8.70 -5.24 2.06
N ILE A 43 -7.42 -5.23 2.45
CA ILE A 43 -6.98 -5.03 3.83
C ILE A 43 -7.42 -3.65 4.34
N ALA A 44 -7.14 -2.61 3.57
CA ALA A 44 -7.48 -1.23 3.92
C ALA A 44 -9.00 -1.05 4.08
N ALA A 45 -9.80 -1.55 3.15
CA ALA A 45 -11.25 -1.49 3.22
C ALA A 45 -11.78 -2.15 4.51
N HIS A 46 -11.25 -3.32 4.86
CA HIS A 46 -11.69 -4.03 6.07
C HIS A 46 -11.26 -3.30 7.35
N TYR A 47 -9.96 -3.04 7.50
CA TYR A 47 -9.42 -2.55 8.79
C TYR A 47 -9.73 -1.07 9.06
N TYR A 48 -9.93 -0.26 8.02
CA TYR A 48 -10.23 1.18 8.17
C TYR A 48 -11.67 1.53 7.79
N GLY A 49 -12.46 0.56 7.27
CA GLY A 49 -13.84 0.78 6.87
C GLY A 49 -13.95 1.72 5.67
N LEU A 50 -13.03 1.58 4.71
CA LEU A 50 -13.02 2.39 3.50
C LEU A 50 -14.02 1.84 2.48
N GLU A 51 -14.67 2.74 1.74
CA GLU A 51 -15.46 2.40 0.56
C GLU A 51 -14.57 2.42 -0.66
N LEU A 52 -14.26 1.22 -1.20
CA LEU A 52 -13.44 1.11 -2.40
C LEU A 52 -14.19 1.66 -3.63
N LEU A 53 -13.47 2.40 -4.44
CA LEU A 53 -13.94 2.87 -5.74
C LEU A 53 -13.73 1.80 -6.82
N PRO A 54 -14.41 1.91 -7.98
CA PRO A 54 -14.13 1.03 -9.10
C PRO A 54 -12.65 1.04 -9.46
N ALA A 55 -12.10 -0.14 -9.77
CA ALA A 55 -10.70 -0.29 -10.15
C ALA A 55 -10.31 0.71 -11.24
N SER A 56 -9.09 1.24 -11.15
CA SER A 56 -8.55 2.25 -12.07
C SER A 56 -9.20 3.63 -12.01
N THR A 57 -9.92 3.96 -10.95
CA THR A 57 -10.36 5.34 -10.70
C THR A 57 -9.13 6.22 -10.52
N ARG A 58 -9.00 7.26 -11.36
CA ARG A 58 -7.80 8.08 -11.39
C ARG A 58 -7.62 8.86 -10.08
N GLY A 59 -6.48 8.68 -9.45
CA GLY A 59 -6.01 9.52 -8.35
C GLY A 59 -6.60 9.22 -6.98
N ARG A 60 -7.37 8.13 -6.83
CA ARG A 60 -7.94 7.69 -5.56
C ARG A 60 -8.42 6.25 -5.65
N ASP A 61 -8.27 5.51 -4.59
CA ASP A 61 -8.66 4.10 -4.53
C ASP A 61 -9.92 3.89 -3.67
N ALA A 62 -10.13 4.78 -2.70
CA ALA A 62 -11.25 4.67 -1.76
C ALA A 62 -11.73 6.04 -1.26
N THR A 63 -12.86 6.01 -0.56
CA THR A 63 -13.39 7.16 0.17
C THR A 63 -13.79 6.78 1.60
N ILE A 64 -13.72 7.76 2.51
CA ILE A 64 -14.29 7.70 3.84
C ILE A 64 -14.74 9.10 4.25
N GLU A 65 -16.02 9.25 4.67
CA GLU A 65 -16.59 10.53 5.12
C GLU A 65 -16.30 11.70 4.15
N LYS A 66 -16.43 11.44 2.84
CA LYS A 66 -16.11 12.36 1.73
C LYS A 66 -14.61 12.66 1.52
N ARG A 67 -13.71 12.12 2.33
CA ARG A 67 -12.27 12.21 2.13
C ARG A 67 -11.82 11.19 1.10
N SER A 68 -11.01 11.61 0.16
CA SER A 68 -10.37 10.74 -0.83
C SER A 68 -9.13 10.08 -0.24
N VAL A 69 -9.00 8.77 -0.42
CA VAL A 69 -7.86 7.99 0.09
C VAL A 69 -7.17 7.30 -1.07
N GLU A 70 -5.87 7.50 -1.19
CA GLU A 70 -5.00 6.70 -2.03
C GLU A 70 -4.34 5.61 -1.20
N ILE A 71 -4.45 4.36 -1.65
CA ILE A 71 -3.92 3.19 -0.97
C ILE A 71 -2.70 2.71 -1.75
N LYS A 72 -1.58 2.57 -1.08
CA LYS A 72 -0.37 1.95 -1.63
C LYS A 72 -0.02 0.72 -0.83
N ALA A 73 0.06 -0.42 -1.51
CA ALA A 73 0.59 -1.64 -0.93
C ALA A 73 1.91 -2.00 -1.59
N THR A 74 2.87 -2.44 -0.79
CA THR A 74 4.18 -2.86 -1.26
C THR A 74 4.65 -4.10 -0.52
N GLN A 75 5.43 -4.93 -1.17
CA GLN A 75 6.19 -6.03 -0.57
C GLN A 75 7.69 -5.69 -0.48
N GLY A 76 8.07 -4.51 -0.99
CA GLY A 76 9.44 -3.97 -0.97
C GLY A 76 9.61 -2.86 0.05
N ASP A 77 10.56 -1.97 -0.21
CA ASP A 77 10.93 -0.86 0.68
C ASP A 77 10.57 0.52 0.15
N SER A 78 9.82 0.61 -0.94
CA SER A 78 9.36 1.88 -1.49
C SER A 78 7.98 1.76 -2.12
N ILE A 79 7.35 2.93 -2.28
CA ILE A 79 6.12 3.11 -3.03
C ILE A 79 6.33 4.14 -4.13
N ALA A 80 5.44 4.14 -5.12
CA ALA A 80 5.43 5.11 -6.20
C ALA A 80 4.23 6.07 -6.06
N LEU A 81 4.48 7.39 -6.18
CA LEU A 81 3.45 8.43 -6.23
C LEU A 81 3.50 9.16 -7.58
N ARG A 82 2.34 9.45 -8.15
CA ARG A 82 2.19 10.21 -9.41
C ARG A 82 1.64 11.62 -9.20
N HIS A 83 0.97 11.85 -8.11
CA HIS A 83 0.32 13.11 -7.75
C HIS A 83 0.23 13.22 -6.22
N GLU A 84 -0.18 14.38 -5.74
CA GLU A 84 -0.47 14.62 -4.33
C GLU A 84 -1.82 14.01 -3.96
N PRO A 85 -1.88 12.99 -3.07
CA PRO A 85 -3.14 12.47 -2.58
C PRO A 85 -3.70 13.37 -1.45
N GLU A 86 -5.01 13.39 -1.28
CA GLU A 86 -5.62 14.07 -0.12
C GLU A 86 -5.25 13.34 1.19
N HIS A 87 -5.43 12.02 1.20
CA HIS A 87 -4.97 11.15 2.27
C HIS A 87 -4.22 9.96 1.67
N LEU A 88 -3.11 9.60 2.27
CA LEU A 88 -2.29 8.46 1.85
C LEU A 88 -2.27 7.40 2.95
N LEU A 89 -2.62 6.17 2.58
CA LEU A 89 -2.48 4.98 3.40
C LEU A 89 -1.48 4.03 2.74
N VAL A 90 -0.40 3.72 3.42
CA VAL A 90 0.65 2.82 2.91
C VAL A 90 0.75 1.59 3.79
N LEU A 91 0.58 0.42 3.16
CA LEU A 91 0.67 -0.89 3.79
C LEU A 91 1.85 -1.66 3.22
N ARG A 92 2.62 -2.32 4.08
CA ARG A 92 3.66 -3.27 3.68
C ARG A 92 3.18 -4.68 3.93
N LEU A 93 3.09 -5.48 2.86
CA LEU A 93 2.67 -6.86 2.90
C LEU A 93 3.89 -7.78 3.05
N HIS A 94 3.83 -8.69 4.01
CA HIS A 94 4.88 -9.69 4.24
C HIS A 94 4.51 -11.06 3.65
N ARG A 95 5.52 -11.84 3.28
CA ARG A 95 5.37 -13.18 2.70
C ARG A 95 4.65 -14.18 3.63
N ASN A 96 4.67 -13.95 4.94
CA ASN A 96 3.97 -14.75 5.94
C ASN A 96 2.48 -14.38 6.08
N GLY A 97 1.99 -13.43 5.27
CA GLY A 97 0.60 -12.96 5.28
C GLY A 97 0.30 -11.88 6.32
N THR A 98 1.29 -11.46 7.11
CA THR A 98 1.14 -10.27 7.95
C THR A 98 1.35 -8.99 7.15
N TRP A 99 0.97 -7.86 7.71
CA TRP A 99 1.18 -6.54 7.11
C TRP A 99 1.42 -5.47 8.17
N ASP A 100 2.13 -4.42 7.77
CA ASP A 100 2.39 -3.24 8.60
C ASP A 100 1.76 -2.00 7.98
N GLU A 101 1.27 -1.10 8.84
CA GLU A 101 0.96 0.27 8.48
C GLU A 101 2.25 1.08 8.45
N VAL A 102 2.67 1.47 7.26
CA VAL A 102 3.90 2.25 7.04
C VAL A 102 3.64 3.75 7.16
N TYR A 103 2.50 4.19 6.63
CA TYR A 103 2.05 5.57 6.69
C TYR A 103 0.53 5.65 6.66
N ASN A 104 -0.02 6.55 7.45
CA ASN A 104 -1.45 6.82 7.52
C ASN A 104 -1.63 8.31 7.88
N GLY A 105 -1.91 9.13 6.88
CA GLY A 105 -1.98 10.57 7.10
C GLY A 105 -2.18 11.40 5.84
N PRO A 106 -2.17 12.73 5.98
CA PRO A 106 -2.32 13.64 4.85
C PRO A 106 -1.24 13.44 3.80
N GLY A 107 -1.64 13.50 2.53
CA GLY A 107 -0.73 13.29 1.41
C GLY A 107 0.26 14.41 1.19
N ASP A 108 -0.11 15.65 1.53
CA ASP A 108 0.75 16.83 1.40
C ASP A 108 2.09 16.69 2.14
N ILE A 109 2.07 16.04 3.32
CA ILE A 109 3.28 15.78 4.13
C ILE A 109 4.29 14.95 3.33
N VAL A 110 3.81 13.90 2.66
CA VAL A 110 4.66 13.02 1.85
C VAL A 110 5.01 13.69 0.52
N TRP A 111 4.05 14.38 -0.10
CA TRP A 111 4.25 15.07 -1.36
C TRP A 111 5.30 16.16 -1.28
N SER A 112 5.42 16.84 -0.14
CA SER A 112 6.46 17.87 0.09
C SER A 112 7.90 17.36 -0.09
N LEU A 113 8.12 16.04 0.03
CA LEU A 113 9.44 15.43 -0.20
C LEU A 113 9.83 15.34 -1.67
N VAL A 114 8.85 15.29 -2.57
CA VAL A 114 9.07 14.91 -3.97
C VAL A 114 8.47 15.89 -4.97
N GLY A 115 7.33 16.51 -4.68
CA GLY A 115 6.56 17.31 -5.63
C GLY A 115 7.29 18.54 -6.19
N HIS A 116 8.33 19.02 -5.51
CA HIS A 116 9.18 20.12 -5.98
C HIS A 116 10.31 19.66 -6.92
N LYS A 117 10.51 18.34 -7.07
CA LYS A 117 11.58 17.78 -7.90
C LYS A 117 11.11 17.60 -9.35
N PRO A 118 12.02 17.60 -10.32
CA PRO A 118 11.68 17.25 -11.70
C PRO A 118 10.98 15.91 -11.76
N LEU A 119 9.91 15.83 -12.56
CA LEU A 119 9.16 14.57 -12.73
C LEU A 119 10.06 13.51 -13.38
N PRO A 120 10.22 12.34 -12.76
CA PRO A 120 10.97 11.24 -13.36
C PRO A 120 10.39 10.81 -14.71
N LYS A 121 11.23 10.26 -15.59
CA LYS A 121 10.82 9.84 -16.96
C LYS A 121 9.63 8.87 -16.98
N ASN A 122 9.49 8.03 -15.97
CA ASN A 122 8.38 7.10 -15.83
C ASN A 122 7.11 7.72 -15.20
N GLY A 123 7.11 9.03 -14.92
CA GLY A 123 5.98 9.75 -14.34
C GLY A 123 5.68 9.40 -12.88
N GLN A 124 6.65 8.85 -12.14
CA GLN A 124 6.46 8.40 -10.76
C GLN A 124 7.62 8.80 -9.87
N TYR A 125 7.30 9.36 -8.69
CA TYR A 125 8.27 9.58 -7.64
C TYR A 125 8.34 8.35 -6.72
N GLN A 126 9.55 7.89 -6.42
CA GLN A 126 9.77 6.80 -5.46
C GLN A 126 9.98 7.38 -4.07
N VAL A 127 9.25 6.85 -3.08
CA VAL A 127 9.38 7.21 -1.67
C VAL A 127 9.66 5.97 -0.85
N ARG A 128 10.75 5.98 -0.08
CA ARG A 128 11.14 4.84 0.75
C ARG A 128 10.24 4.68 1.97
N CYS A 129 9.93 3.44 2.32
CA CYS A 129 9.14 3.10 3.51
C CYS A 129 9.75 3.66 4.80
N SER A 130 11.08 3.61 4.95
CA SER A 130 11.77 4.20 6.11
C SER A 130 11.46 5.69 6.26
N LYS A 131 11.43 6.43 5.14
CA LYS A 131 11.11 7.86 5.17
C LYS A 131 9.64 8.12 5.51
N LEU A 132 8.74 7.28 5.03
CA LEU A 132 7.32 7.34 5.38
C LEU A 132 7.10 7.08 6.87
N GLN A 133 7.82 6.11 7.45
CA GLN A 133 7.76 5.81 8.88
C GLN A 133 8.27 6.98 9.74
N GLU A 134 9.36 7.65 9.33
CA GLU A 134 9.83 8.87 10.00
C GLU A 134 8.77 9.98 9.99
N LEU A 135 8.08 10.17 8.87
CA LEU A 135 7.00 11.15 8.75
C LEU A 135 5.78 10.75 9.58
N MET A 136 5.45 9.45 9.60
CA MET A 136 4.32 8.91 10.36
C MET A 136 4.39 9.26 11.85
N VAL A 137 5.60 9.28 12.44
CA VAL A 137 5.79 9.68 13.85
C VAL A 137 5.28 11.09 14.12
N ARG A 138 5.34 11.98 13.11
CA ARG A 138 4.93 13.39 13.20
C ARG A 138 3.47 13.62 12.84
N VAL A 139 2.76 12.63 12.31
CA VAL A 139 1.33 12.75 11.98
C VAL A 139 0.53 12.64 13.28
N PRO A 140 -0.24 13.67 13.66
CA PRO A 140 -1.12 13.62 14.82
C PRO A 140 -2.17 12.51 14.66
N VAL A 141 -2.55 11.88 15.78
CA VAL A 141 -3.48 10.72 15.75
C VAL A 141 -4.84 11.11 15.14
N GLU A 142 -5.32 12.30 15.40
CA GLU A 142 -6.58 12.84 14.86
C GLU A 142 -6.56 13.09 13.35
N ARG A 143 -5.38 13.10 12.73
CA ARG A 143 -5.21 13.19 11.28
C ARG A 143 -5.03 11.84 10.60
N ARG A 144 -5.00 10.75 11.37
CA ARG A 144 -4.92 9.37 10.85
C ARG A 144 -6.32 8.79 10.67
N LEU A 145 -6.43 7.83 9.78
CA LEU A 145 -7.62 6.98 9.69
C LEU A 145 -7.64 6.04 10.90
N PRO A 146 -8.71 6.01 11.70
CA PRO A 146 -8.81 5.06 12.80
C PRO A 146 -9.03 3.64 12.27
N ARG A 147 -8.38 2.66 12.89
CA ARG A 147 -8.71 1.25 12.64
C ARG A 147 -10.06 0.93 13.26
N LYS A 148 -10.96 0.34 12.46
CA LYS A 148 -12.28 -0.13 12.91
C LYS A 148 -12.24 -1.56 13.45
N HIS A 149 -11.24 -2.34 13.01
CA HIS A 149 -11.04 -3.72 13.45
C HIS A 149 -9.58 -3.90 13.89
N ALA A 150 -9.38 -4.67 14.95
CA ALA A 150 -8.07 -5.02 15.50
C ALA A 150 -7.40 -6.14 14.70
#